data_08141fc6e91b77d00b3df529bc266ec6
#
_entry.id   08141fc6e91b77d00b3df529bc266ec6
#
_cell.length_a   1.000
_cell.length_b   1.000
_cell.length_c   1.000
_cell.angle_alpha   90.00
_cell.angle_beta   90.00
_cell.angle_gamma   90.00
#
_symmetry.space_group_name_H-M   'P 1'
#
loop_
_entity.id
_entity.type
_entity.pdbx_description
1 polymer ?
#
loop_
_entity_poly.entity_id
_entity_poly.type
_entity_poly.pdbx_seq_one_letter_code
_entity_poly.pdbx_strand_id
1 'polypeptide(L)'
;MKDITIIGAGPVGIYASFYAGLRELSVNLIEALPYIGGQLSALYPEKIIYDLPGYSKIKAQDFIDLLKEQLDTKKEFIDIYCNEEIISIEKKDNYFELRSNNNNVFQSKTILLTCGNGVFSPRHIGIENEELYSNILYAIIDINKFKNKNITILGGGDSALDWALILKDIASNVNIVHRRDQYRAKEDSINKLNKSKVNQYMSYLVETLNGHDNILDNIMIKHKETKEVITLDLDYLIVNYGNVTKVANFGSLALEKEEFGYIVNRVFETNIDGIYACGNAINYQGKPKLITPGLGEVPIVINNIKGYIDPESKNKIFYSSASDNVVK
;
A
#
# COMPACT_ATOMS: atom_id res chain seq x y z
N MET A 1 17.14 20.02 -10.38
CA MET A 1 15.72 19.98 -10.84
C MET A 1 15.56 18.79 -11.76
N LYS A 2 14.56 17.92 -11.51
CA LYS A 2 14.26 16.73 -12.32
C LYS A 2 13.16 17.01 -13.35
N ASP A 3 12.98 16.09 -14.29
CA ASP A 3 11.87 16.19 -15.25
C ASP A 3 10.54 15.84 -14.58
N ILE A 4 10.54 14.84 -13.71
CA ILE A 4 9.32 14.36 -13.03
C ILE A 4 9.60 14.02 -11.56
N THR A 5 8.66 14.37 -10.69
CA THR A 5 8.57 13.82 -9.32
C THR A 5 7.36 12.88 -9.25
N ILE A 6 7.62 11.62 -8.91
CA ILE A 6 6.60 10.57 -8.71
C ILE A 6 6.37 10.41 -7.21
N ILE A 7 5.13 10.63 -6.75
CA ILE A 7 4.76 10.57 -5.33
C ILE A 7 4.03 9.26 -5.06
N GLY A 8 4.66 8.38 -4.28
CA GLY A 8 4.19 7.05 -3.93
C GLY A 8 4.91 5.96 -4.71
N ALA A 9 5.74 5.16 -4.02
CA ALA A 9 6.51 4.07 -4.59
C ALA A 9 5.83 2.70 -4.38
N GLY A 10 4.51 2.64 -4.56
CA GLY A 10 3.78 1.39 -4.75
C GLY A 10 4.08 0.77 -6.12
N PRO A 11 3.45 -0.38 -6.49
CA PRO A 11 3.74 -1.07 -7.75
C PRO A 11 3.60 -0.16 -8.98
N VAL A 12 2.62 0.75 -8.99
CA VAL A 12 2.39 1.69 -10.09
C VAL A 12 3.51 2.74 -10.16
N GLY A 13 3.94 3.29 -9.01
CA GLY A 13 5.01 4.29 -8.95
C GLY A 13 6.37 3.71 -9.31
N ILE A 14 6.68 2.48 -8.87
CA ILE A 14 7.90 1.77 -9.26
C ILE A 14 7.93 1.56 -10.78
N TYR A 15 6.85 1.03 -11.35
CA TYR A 15 6.76 0.82 -12.80
C TYR A 15 6.77 2.13 -13.58
N ALA A 16 6.12 3.19 -13.07
CA ALA A 16 6.15 4.52 -13.70
C ALA A 16 7.56 5.12 -13.74
N SER A 17 8.35 4.93 -12.68
CA SER A 17 9.74 5.37 -12.63
C SER A 17 10.61 4.63 -13.65
N PHE A 18 10.45 3.30 -13.73
CA PHE A 18 11.11 2.51 -14.76
C PHE A 18 10.75 2.99 -16.18
N TYR A 19 9.44 3.16 -16.45
CA TYR A 19 8.98 3.58 -17.77
C TYR A 19 9.43 5.01 -18.12
N ALA A 20 9.51 5.90 -17.12
CA ALA A 20 10.10 7.24 -17.29
C ALA A 20 11.58 7.16 -17.66
N GLY A 21 12.35 6.26 -17.03
CA GLY A 21 13.75 5.98 -17.39
C GLY A 21 13.90 5.45 -18.81
N LEU A 22 12.96 4.60 -19.31
CA LEU A 22 12.93 4.19 -20.73
C LEU A 22 12.72 5.37 -21.68
N ARG A 23 12.06 6.44 -21.21
CA ARG A 23 11.86 7.69 -21.96
C ARG A 23 12.95 8.71 -21.68
N GLU A 24 14.04 8.33 -21.00
CA GLU A 24 15.17 9.19 -20.61
C GLU A 24 14.72 10.43 -19.84
N LEU A 25 13.71 10.28 -18.98
CA LEU A 25 13.27 11.31 -18.04
C LEU A 25 13.97 11.13 -16.70
N SER A 26 14.48 12.22 -16.14
CA SER A 26 15.06 12.21 -14.80
C SER A 26 13.96 12.26 -13.73
N VAL A 27 14.03 11.34 -12.75
CA VAL A 27 12.96 11.08 -11.80
C VAL A 27 13.40 11.28 -10.35
N ASN A 28 12.58 11.95 -9.54
CA ASN A 28 12.52 11.75 -8.10
C ASN A 28 11.37 10.78 -7.80
N LEU A 29 11.65 9.60 -7.22
CA LEU A 29 10.65 8.69 -6.68
C LEU A 29 10.59 8.86 -5.17
N ILE A 30 9.46 9.37 -4.66
CA ILE A 30 9.29 9.73 -3.25
C ILE A 30 8.28 8.80 -2.58
N GLU A 31 8.65 8.24 -1.42
CA GLU A 31 7.84 7.33 -0.63
C GLU A 31 7.82 7.75 0.85
N ALA A 32 6.63 7.77 1.42
CA ALA A 32 6.45 8.08 2.85
C ALA A 32 6.92 6.96 3.78
N LEU A 33 6.87 5.71 3.32
CA LEU A 33 7.36 4.54 4.06
C LEU A 33 8.91 4.46 4.01
N PRO A 34 9.54 3.72 4.96
CA PRO A 34 10.99 3.53 4.96
C PRO A 34 11.52 2.64 3.81
N TYR A 35 10.65 2.12 2.97
CA TYR A 35 10.97 1.26 1.83
C TYR A 35 9.92 1.40 0.71
N ILE A 36 10.32 1.06 -0.51
CA ILE A 36 9.42 1.04 -1.67
C ILE A 36 8.65 -0.28 -1.74
N GLY A 37 7.46 -0.27 -2.37
CA GLY A 37 6.56 -1.42 -2.53
C GLY A 37 5.10 -1.10 -2.14
N GLY A 38 4.90 0.02 -1.42
CA GLY A 38 3.57 0.49 -1.00
C GLY A 38 2.82 -0.54 -0.16
N GLN A 39 1.51 -0.65 -0.37
CA GLN A 39 0.63 -1.54 0.41
C GLN A 39 1.00 -3.03 0.26
N LEU A 40 1.55 -3.45 -0.86
CA LEU A 40 1.92 -4.86 -1.08
C LEU A 40 3.02 -5.28 -0.12
N SER A 41 4.09 -4.48 0.01
CA SER A 41 5.18 -4.77 0.95
C SER A 41 4.81 -4.48 2.40
N ALA A 42 3.99 -3.45 2.65
CA ALA A 42 3.68 -3.02 4.00
C ALA A 42 2.59 -3.83 4.70
N LEU A 43 1.57 -4.29 3.96
CA LEU A 43 0.37 -4.90 4.54
C LEU A 43 0.21 -6.37 4.17
N TYR A 44 0.66 -6.78 2.97
CA TYR A 44 0.30 -8.05 2.37
C TYR A 44 1.47 -8.78 1.69
N PRO A 45 2.72 -8.72 2.19
CA PRO A 45 3.88 -9.27 1.49
C PRO A 45 3.74 -10.76 1.14
N GLU A 46 3.09 -11.53 2.02
CA GLU A 46 2.87 -12.97 1.87
C GLU A 46 1.60 -13.33 1.07
N LYS A 47 0.78 -12.34 0.71
CA LYS A 47 -0.48 -12.58 0.01
C LYS A 47 -0.24 -13.02 -1.43
N ILE A 48 -0.98 -14.05 -1.87
CA ILE A 48 -0.95 -14.49 -3.27
C ILE A 48 -1.91 -13.64 -4.10
N ILE A 49 -1.40 -13.13 -5.22
CA ILE A 49 -2.13 -12.35 -6.21
C ILE A 49 -2.39 -13.26 -7.42
N TYR A 50 -3.63 -13.28 -7.92
CA TYR A 50 -4.08 -14.13 -9.03
C TYR A 50 -4.47 -13.34 -10.27
N ASP A 51 -4.59 -12.02 -10.19
CA ASP A 51 -5.14 -11.13 -11.22
C ASP A 51 -4.08 -10.22 -11.87
N LEU A 52 -2.82 -10.68 -11.85
CA LEU A 52 -1.74 -10.06 -12.60
C LEU A 52 -1.50 -10.82 -13.91
N PRO A 53 -1.65 -10.19 -15.08
CA PRO A 53 -1.39 -10.81 -16.37
C PRO A 53 0.03 -11.39 -16.45
N GLY A 54 0.15 -12.59 -17.04
CA GLY A 54 1.42 -13.29 -17.18
C GLY A 54 1.78 -14.21 -16.01
N TYR A 55 1.05 -14.14 -14.88
CA TYR A 55 1.24 -15.02 -13.73
C TYR A 55 -0.04 -15.79 -13.43
N SER A 56 0.06 -17.12 -13.28
CA SER A 56 -1.06 -17.92 -12.76
C SER A 56 -1.35 -17.61 -11.30
N LYS A 57 -0.30 -17.28 -10.55
CA LYS A 57 -0.27 -16.74 -9.20
C LYS A 57 1.12 -16.20 -8.89
N ILE A 58 1.22 -15.17 -8.08
CA ILE A 58 2.49 -14.63 -7.60
C ILE A 58 2.32 -14.10 -6.18
N LYS A 59 3.33 -14.22 -5.34
CA LYS A 59 3.35 -13.61 -4.02
C LYS A 59 3.55 -12.10 -4.16
N ALA A 60 2.87 -11.31 -3.33
CA ALA A 60 2.90 -9.86 -3.41
C ALA A 60 4.32 -9.28 -3.30
N GLN A 61 5.14 -9.79 -2.37
CA GLN A 61 6.53 -9.35 -2.22
C GLN A 61 7.38 -9.74 -3.43
N ASP A 62 7.23 -10.96 -3.97
CA ASP A 62 7.98 -11.40 -5.14
C ASP A 62 7.68 -10.51 -6.36
N PHE A 63 6.42 -10.09 -6.51
CA PHE A 63 6.05 -9.16 -7.58
C PHE A 63 6.72 -7.77 -7.41
N ILE A 64 6.78 -7.26 -6.19
CA ILE A 64 7.49 -6.01 -5.90
C ILE A 64 8.99 -6.15 -6.18
N ASP A 65 9.60 -7.27 -5.83
CA ASP A 65 11.03 -7.49 -6.06
C ASP A 65 11.35 -7.55 -7.55
N LEU A 66 10.50 -8.19 -8.38
CA LEU A 66 10.61 -8.13 -9.84
C LEU A 66 10.48 -6.71 -10.40
N LEU A 67 9.56 -5.90 -9.86
CA LEU A 67 9.45 -4.50 -10.25
C LEU A 67 10.69 -3.68 -9.86
N LYS A 68 11.32 -3.97 -8.72
CA LYS A 68 12.59 -3.35 -8.31
C LYS A 68 13.74 -3.74 -9.24
N GLU A 69 13.87 -5.02 -9.58
CA GLU A 69 14.84 -5.50 -10.57
C GLU A 69 14.67 -4.76 -11.91
N GLN A 70 13.42 -4.60 -12.36
CA GLN A 70 13.11 -3.84 -13.56
C GLN A 70 13.50 -2.36 -13.44
N LEU A 71 13.20 -1.72 -12.29
CA LEU A 71 13.56 -0.33 -11.99
C LEU A 71 15.09 -0.13 -12.03
N ASP A 72 15.85 -1.07 -11.46
CA ASP A 72 17.30 -1.01 -11.34
C ASP A 72 17.99 -0.96 -12.71
N THR A 73 17.35 -1.48 -13.76
CA THR A 73 17.87 -1.37 -15.14
C THR A 73 17.93 0.05 -15.67
N LYS A 74 17.29 1.01 -14.99
CA LYS A 74 17.21 2.44 -15.33
C LYS A 74 17.60 3.36 -14.17
N LYS A 75 18.32 2.84 -13.18
CA LYS A 75 18.70 3.58 -11.96
C LYS A 75 19.46 4.89 -12.23
N GLU A 76 20.12 5.00 -13.36
CA GLU A 76 20.87 6.23 -13.74
C GLU A 76 19.98 7.47 -13.92
N PHE A 77 18.67 7.27 -14.16
CA PHE A 77 17.69 8.34 -14.29
C PHE A 77 16.92 8.62 -12.99
N ILE A 78 16.99 7.73 -11.98
CA ILE A 78 16.03 7.65 -10.88
C ILE A 78 16.73 7.84 -9.54
N ASP A 79 16.33 8.88 -8.79
CA ASP A 79 16.69 9.04 -7.37
C ASP A 79 15.49 8.63 -6.51
N ILE A 80 15.73 7.75 -5.53
CA ILE A 80 14.70 7.21 -4.63
C ILE A 80 14.86 7.82 -3.25
N TYR A 81 13.76 8.34 -2.70
CA TYR A 81 13.70 8.95 -1.38
C TYR A 81 12.60 8.29 -0.56
N CYS A 82 13.00 7.54 0.47
CA CYS A 82 12.08 6.93 1.44
C CYS A 82 12.02 7.76 2.72
N ASN A 83 11.00 7.52 3.57
CA ASN A 83 10.68 8.30 4.76
C ASN A 83 10.37 9.78 4.45
N GLU A 84 9.86 10.08 3.25
CA GLU A 84 9.56 11.44 2.81
C GLU A 84 8.06 11.57 2.45
N GLU A 85 7.26 12.09 3.39
CA GLU A 85 5.86 12.43 3.12
C GLU A 85 5.79 13.84 2.55
N ILE A 86 5.34 14.01 1.31
CA ILE A 86 5.12 15.33 0.72
C ILE A 86 3.91 15.99 1.39
N ILE A 87 4.14 17.13 2.02
CA ILE A 87 3.13 17.91 2.76
C ILE A 87 2.69 19.18 2.05
N SER A 88 3.48 19.67 1.10
CA SER A 88 3.07 20.82 0.26
C SER A 88 3.68 20.74 -1.12
N ILE A 89 2.95 21.27 -2.08
CA ILE A 89 3.37 21.47 -3.48
C ILE A 89 3.03 22.91 -3.86
N GLU A 90 3.99 23.60 -4.42
CA GLU A 90 3.85 24.96 -4.91
C GLU A 90 4.22 25.00 -6.41
N LYS A 91 3.31 25.50 -7.24
CA LYS A 91 3.59 25.74 -8.65
C LYS A 91 4.36 27.06 -8.80
N LYS A 92 5.53 27.00 -9.40
CA LYS A 92 6.34 28.14 -9.85
C LYS A 92 6.12 28.33 -11.35
N ASP A 93 6.74 29.33 -11.93
CA ASP A 93 6.54 29.68 -13.37
C ASP A 93 6.72 28.45 -14.29
N ASN A 94 7.85 27.72 -14.15
CA ASN A 94 8.23 26.63 -15.05
C ASN A 94 8.51 25.29 -14.34
N TYR A 95 8.23 25.19 -13.03
CA TYR A 95 8.48 23.98 -12.24
C TYR A 95 7.60 23.92 -11.00
N PHE A 96 7.63 22.79 -10.32
CA PHE A 96 7.00 22.60 -9.02
C PHE A 96 8.06 22.48 -7.94
N GLU A 97 7.82 23.11 -6.80
CA GLU A 97 8.56 22.92 -5.56
C GLU A 97 7.72 22.10 -4.59
N LEU A 98 8.30 20.98 -4.10
CA LEU A 98 7.64 20.08 -3.17
C LEU A 98 8.42 20.08 -1.86
N ARG A 99 7.71 20.10 -0.72
CA ARG A 99 8.31 20.00 0.61
C ARG A 99 7.80 18.76 1.31
N SER A 100 8.72 18.03 1.93
CA SER A 100 8.40 16.88 2.78
C SER A 100 8.26 17.26 4.26
N ASN A 101 7.73 16.32 5.02
CA ASN A 101 7.67 16.38 6.49
C ASN A 101 9.04 16.53 7.17
N ASN A 102 10.12 16.10 6.52
CA ASN A 102 11.49 16.25 6.99
C ASN A 102 12.16 17.58 6.53
N ASN A 103 11.37 18.52 5.99
CA ASN A 103 11.82 19.80 5.42
C ASN A 103 12.75 19.69 4.20
N ASN A 104 12.85 18.52 3.57
CA ASN A 104 13.53 18.39 2.29
C ASN A 104 12.72 19.05 1.17
N VAL A 105 13.44 19.64 0.21
CA VAL A 105 12.85 20.34 -0.93
C VAL A 105 13.21 19.61 -2.21
N PHE A 106 12.20 19.28 -2.99
CA PHE A 106 12.33 18.65 -4.31
C PHE A 106 11.81 19.59 -5.39
N GLN A 107 12.44 19.56 -6.55
CA GLN A 107 12.03 20.39 -7.67
C GLN A 107 11.94 19.55 -8.94
N SER A 108 10.85 19.69 -9.69
CA SER A 108 10.64 19.04 -10.98
C SER A 108 9.72 19.85 -11.92
N LYS A 109 9.83 19.58 -13.22
CA LYS A 109 8.98 20.19 -14.24
C LYS A 109 7.54 19.69 -14.19
N THR A 110 7.34 18.42 -13.79
CA THR A 110 6.05 17.78 -13.73
C THR A 110 5.93 16.89 -12.46
N ILE A 111 4.71 16.54 -12.11
CA ILE A 111 4.40 15.65 -10.97
C ILE A 111 3.50 14.52 -11.46
N LEU A 112 3.76 13.30 -10.97
CA LEU A 112 2.86 12.16 -11.12
C LEU A 112 2.46 11.63 -9.73
N LEU A 113 1.17 11.64 -9.46
CA LEU A 113 0.58 11.13 -8.24
C LEU A 113 0.24 9.64 -8.40
N THR A 114 1.00 8.77 -7.71
CA THR A 114 0.81 7.32 -7.65
C THR A 114 0.60 6.83 -6.21
N CYS A 115 0.21 7.76 -5.33
CA CYS A 115 0.05 7.54 -3.89
C CYS A 115 -1.18 6.68 -3.51
N GLY A 116 -1.85 6.06 -4.48
CA GLY A 116 -3.02 5.23 -4.23
C GLY A 116 -4.12 6.00 -3.50
N ASN A 117 -4.66 5.42 -2.44
CA ASN A 117 -5.65 6.10 -1.60
C ASN A 117 -5.03 7.07 -0.57
N GLY A 118 -3.74 7.37 -0.66
CA GLY A 118 -2.99 8.21 0.29
C GLY A 118 -2.14 7.40 1.26
N VAL A 119 -1.54 8.10 2.23
CA VAL A 119 -0.77 7.47 3.30
C VAL A 119 -1.74 6.66 4.18
N PHE A 120 -1.42 5.41 4.41
CA PHE A 120 -2.22 4.53 5.25
C PHE A 120 -1.53 4.32 6.60
N SER A 121 -2.33 4.30 7.65
CA SER A 121 -1.92 3.86 8.97
C SER A 121 -2.89 2.78 9.46
N PRO A 122 -2.42 1.76 10.18
CA PRO A 122 -3.32 0.77 10.74
C PRO A 122 -4.28 1.43 11.73
N ARG A 123 -5.48 0.88 11.83
CA ARG A 123 -6.38 1.24 12.93
C ARG A 123 -5.92 0.55 14.19
N HIS A 124 -5.60 1.35 15.17
CA HIS A 124 -5.20 0.91 16.50
C HIS A 124 -6.34 0.23 17.28
N ILE A 125 -5.99 -0.54 18.29
CA ILE A 125 -6.97 -1.16 19.19
C ILE A 125 -7.72 -0.05 19.96
N GLY A 126 -7.00 1.01 20.32
CA GLY A 126 -7.51 2.17 21.03
C GLY A 126 -7.53 1.96 22.56
N ILE A 127 -6.64 1.09 23.05
CA ILE A 127 -6.42 0.87 24.48
C ILE A 127 -5.12 1.57 24.87
N GLU A 128 -5.11 2.18 26.04
CA GLU A 128 -3.94 2.88 26.58
C GLU A 128 -2.72 1.98 26.65
N ASN A 129 -1.56 2.50 26.28
CA ASN A 129 -0.26 1.82 26.27
C ASN A 129 -0.11 0.65 25.27
N GLU A 130 -0.99 0.53 24.28
CA GLU A 130 -0.86 -0.52 23.27
C GLU A 130 0.46 -0.45 22.47
N GLU A 131 1.00 0.77 22.30
CA GLU A 131 2.25 1.04 21.59
C GLU A 131 3.52 0.56 22.33
N LEU A 132 3.41 0.26 23.62
CA LEU A 132 4.52 -0.24 24.42
C LEU A 132 4.86 -1.71 24.08
N TYR A 133 3.90 -2.48 23.59
CA TYR A 133 4.07 -3.92 23.39
C TYR A 133 4.61 -4.25 21.99
N SER A 134 5.84 -4.77 21.93
CA SER A 134 6.53 -5.08 20.68
C SER A 134 5.95 -6.28 19.92
N ASN A 135 5.14 -7.10 20.55
CA ASN A 135 4.46 -8.25 19.96
C ASN A 135 3.00 -8.00 19.55
N ILE A 136 2.56 -6.74 19.60
CA ILE A 136 1.36 -6.29 18.88
C ILE A 136 1.76 -5.93 17.44
N LEU A 137 1.17 -6.58 16.47
CA LEU A 137 1.54 -6.48 15.06
C LEU A 137 0.38 -6.00 14.21
N TYR A 138 0.62 -4.97 13.43
CA TYR A 138 -0.35 -4.42 12.47
C TYR A 138 -0.08 -4.89 11.04
N ALA A 139 1.07 -5.52 10.80
CA ALA A 139 1.46 -6.17 9.56
C ALA A 139 2.32 -7.41 9.83
N ILE A 140 2.24 -8.40 8.95
CA ILE A 140 3.03 -9.62 9.03
C ILE A 140 4.07 -9.58 7.92
N ILE A 141 5.34 -9.49 8.30
CA ILE A 141 6.49 -9.44 7.37
C ILE A 141 7.16 -10.82 7.26
N ASP A 142 7.24 -11.54 8.37
CA ASP A 142 7.82 -12.88 8.42
C ASP A 142 6.89 -13.85 9.14
N ILE A 143 6.42 -14.83 8.40
CA ILE A 143 5.48 -15.83 8.88
C ILE A 143 6.15 -16.89 9.78
N ASN A 144 7.46 -17.10 9.63
CA ASN A 144 8.19 -18.16 10.35
C ASN A 144 8.28 -17.90 11.86
N LYS A 145 8.21 -16.63 12.28
CA LYS A 145 8.21 -16.26 13.70
C LYS A 145 7.01 -16.77 14.50
N PHE A 146 5.95 -17.20 13.82
CA PHE A 146 4.74 -17.70 14.44
C PHE A 146 4.74 -19.22 14.66
N LYS A 147 5.80 -19.91 14.22
CA LYS A 147 5.89 -21.37 14.38
C LYS A 147 5.84 -21.77 15.84
N ASN A 148 4.89 -22.66 16.17
CA ASN A 148 4.64 -23.15 17.52
C ASN A 148 4.27 -22.06 18.55
N LYS A 149 3.66 -20.95 18.10
CA LYS A 149 3.24 -19.82 18.94
C LYS A 149 1.72 -19.78 19.12
N ASN A 150 1.28 -19.12 20.20
CA ASN A 150 -0.12 -18.81 20.45
C ASN A 150 -0.43 -17.45 19.83
N ILE A 151 -1.32 -17.41 18.87
CA ILE A 151 -1.63 -16.21 18.11
C ILE A 151 -3.07 -15.81 18.35
N THR A 152 -3.28 -14.54 18.65
CA THR A 152 -4.63 -13.95 18.64
C THR A 152 -4.73 -12.91 17.55
N ILE A 153 -5.77 -13.00 16.71
CA ILE A 153 -6.05 -12.11 15.60
C ILE A 153 -7.29 -11.30 15.93
N LEU A 154 -7.18 -9.97 15.85
CA LEU A 154 -8.30 -9.06 16.03
C LEU A 154 -8.82 -8.61 14.67
N GLY A 155 -10.06 -8.94 14.36
CA GLY A 155 -10.69 -8.53 13.10
C GLY A 155 -11.75 -9.51 12.61
N GLY A 156 -12.38 -9.20 11.50
CA GLY A 156 -13.44 -10.07 10.92
C GLY A 156 -13.71 -9.77 9.45
N GLY A 157 -12.74 -9.11 8.78
CA GLY A 157 -12.70 -8.95 7.33
C GLY A 157 -11.80 -9.99 6.66
N ASP A 158 -11.71 -9.93 5.32
CA ASP A 158 -10.89 -10.86 4.53
C ASP A 158 -9.48 -11.06 5.08
N SER A 159 -8.78 -9.97 5.40
CA SER A 159 -7.40 -10.04 5.91
C SER A 159 -7.27 -10.83 7.21
N ALA A 160 -8.20 -10.66 8.15
CA ALA A 160 -8.18 -11.39 9.41
C ALA A 160 -8.40 -12.90 9.20
N LEU A 161 -9.35 -13.25 8.33
CA LEU A 161 -9.66 -14.65 8.01
C LEU A 161 -8.54 -15.29 7.19
N ASP A 162 -7.96 -14.58 6.22
CA ASP A 162 -6.83 -15.06 5.43
C ASP A 162 -5.65 -15.42 6.35
N TRP A 163 -5.30 -14.53 7.30
CA TRP A 163 -4.23 -14.80 8.26
C TRP A 163 -4.57 -15.96 9.22
N ALA A 164 -5.80 -16.03 9.72
CA ALA A 164 -6.21 -17.15 10.57
C ALA A 164 -6.08 -18.49 9.83
N LEU A 165 -6.47 -18.54 8.55
CA LEU A 165 -6.38 -19.74 7.71
C LEU A 165 -4.93 -20.10 7.35
N ILE A 166 -4.03 -19.15 7.20
CA ILE A 166 -2.61 -19.39 6.95
C ILE A 166 -1.94 -19.88 8.23
N LEU A 167 -2.16 -19.19 9.35
CA LEU A 167 -1.45 -19.45 10.60
C LEU A 167 -1.90 -20.70 11.33
N LYS A 168 -3.13 -21.21 11.09
CA LYS A 168 -3.63 -22.46 11.71
C LYS A 168 -2.78 -23.71 11.47
N ASP A 169 -1.96 -23.68 10.40
CA ASP A 169 -1.08 -24.80 10.02
C ASP A 169 0.38 -24.58 10.48
N ILE A 170 0.68 -23.41 11.09
CA ILE A 170 2.02 -22.97 11.48
C ILE A 170 2.13 -22.77 12.99
N ALA A 171 1.14 -22.12 13.59
CA ALA A 171 1.07 -21.80 14.99
C ALA A 171 0.58 -22.99 15.84
N SER A 172 0.87 -22.98 17.13
CA SER A 172 0.33 -23.97 18.09
C SER A 172 -1.16 -23.76 18.32
N ASN A 173 -1.58 -22.49 18.41
CA ASN A 173 -2.97 -22.12 18.61
C ASN A 173 -3.28 -20.80 17.91
N VAL A 174 -4.45 -20.69 17.29
CA VAL A 174 -4.93 -19.47 16.66
C VAL A 174 -6.32 -19.14 17.18
N ASN A 175 -6.43 -17.94 17.74
CA ASN A 175 -7.69 -17.34 18.14
C ASN A 175 -8.04 -16.21 17.17
N ILE A 176 -9.32 -16.06 16.80
CA ILE A 176 -9.83 -14.89 16.11
C ILE A 176 -10.91 -14.22 16.95
N VAL A 177 -10.77 -12.92 17.20
CA VAL A 177 -11.70 -12.12 17.99
C VAL A 177 -12.38 -11.11 17.10
N HIS A 178 -13.70 -11.16 17.01
CA HIS A 178 -14.48 -10.25 16.21
C HIS A 178 -15.60 -9.56 17.02
N ARG A 179 -15.73 -8.23 16.83
CA ARG A 179 -16.70 -7.41 17.57
C ARG A 179 -18.16 -7.56 17.15
N ARG A 180 -18.44 -8.31 16.09
CA ARG A 180 -19.79 -8.54 15.54
C ARG A 180 -20.11 -10.02 15.60
N ASP A 181 -21.37 -10.34 15.39
CA ASP A 181 -21.92 -11.69 15.30
C ASP A 181 -21.67 -12.36 13.94
N GLN A 182 -21.24 -11.59 12.92
CA GLN A 182 -20.97 -12.07 11.58
C GLN A 182 -19.68 -11.47 11.01
N TYR A 183 -18.91 -12.31 10.28
CA TYR A 183 -17.76 -11.86 9.52
C TYR A 183 -18.15 -11.03 8.30
N ARG A 184 -17.25 -10.13 7.91
CA ARG A 184 -17.32 -9.36 6.66
C ARG A 184 -16.21 -9.81 5.71
N ALA A 185 -16.27 -11.06 5.33
CA ALA A 185 -15.28 -11.71 4.47
C ALA A 185 -15.98 -12.54 3.40
N LYS A 186 -15.20 -13.04 2.44
CA LYS A 186 -15.71 -13.93 1.39
C LYS A 186 -16.29 -15.20 2.00
N GLU A 187 -17.41 -15.67 1.47
CA GLU A 187 -18.11 -16.86 1.95
C GLU A 187 -17.22 -18.12 1.99
N ASP A 188 -16.34 -18.29 0.99
CA ASP A 188 -15.40 -19.41 0.95
C ASP A 188 -14.42 -19.38 2.12
N SER A 189 -13.89 -18.20 2.48
CA SER A 189 -12.99 -18.03 3.64
C SER A 189 -13.72 -18.33 4.95
N ILE A 190 -14.96 -17.86 5.10
CA ILE A 190 -15.81 -18.16 6.28
C ILE A 190 -16.05 -19.66 6.39
N ASN A 191 -16.41 -20.33 5.29
CA ASN A 191 -16.66 -21.76 5.26
C ASN A 191 -15.41 -22.58 5.62
N LYS A 192 -14.24 -22.17 5.16
CA LYS A 192 -12.94 -22.79 5.50
C LYS A 192 -12.59 -22.57 6.96
N LEU A 193 -12.82 -21.37 7.50
CA LEU A 193 -12.57 -21.05 8.90
C LEU A 193 -13.44 -21.89 9.83
N ASN A 194 -14.75 -22.03 9.54
CA ASN A 194 -15.69 -22.81 10.32
C ASN A 194 -15.35 -24.32 10.36
N LYS A 195 -14.63 -24.82 9.34
CA LYS A 195 -14.14 -26.22 9.30
C LYS A 195 -12.74 -26.38 9.88
N SER A 196 -12.12 -25.29 10.35
CA SER A 196 -10.77 -25.29 10.88
C SER A 196 -10.73 -25.48 12.40
N LYS A 197 -9.50 -25.56 12.95
CA LYS A 197 -9.24 -25.62 14.40
C LYS A 197 -9.10 -24.24 15.05
N VAL A 198 -9.37 -23.17 14.32
CA VAL A 198 -9.25 -21.79 14.82
C VAL A 198 -10.36 -21.52 15.84
N ASN A 199 -10.00 -21.04 17.03
CA ASN A 199 -10.98 -20.63 18.03
C ASN A 199 -11.59 -19.30 17.64
N GLN A 200 -12.92 -19.21 17.63
CA GLN A 200 -13.66 -18.04 17.14
C GLN A 200 -14.42 -17.39 18.30
N TYR A 201 -14.12 -16.13 18.59
CA TYR A 201 -14.76 -15.30 19.61
C TYR A 201 -15.56 -14.20 18.93
N MET A 202 -16.86 -14.46 18.71
CA MET A 202 -17.77 -13.53 18.05
C MET A 202 -18.46 -12.63 19.06
N SER A 203 -18.72 -11.37 18.70
CA SER A 203 -19.32 -10.35 19.56
C SER A 203 -18.47 -9.96 20.79
N TYR A 204 -17.14 -10.18 20.73
CA TYR A 204 -16.21 -9.79 21.78
C TYR A 204 -15.42 -8.53 21.41
N LEU A 205 -15.10 -7.74 22.42
CA LEU A 205 -14.20 -6.57 22.34
C LEU A 205 -13.01 -6.82 23.27
N VAL A 206 -11.84 -6.31 22.91
CA VAL A 206 -10.68 -6.26 23.82
C VAL A 206 -10.99 -5.22 24.89
N GLU A 207 -10.80 -5.58 26.14
CA GLU A 207 -11.04 -4.73 27.32
C GLU A 207 -9.72 -4.29 27.96
N THR A 208 -8.74 -5.19 28.09
CA THR A 208 -7.41 -4.87 28.63
C THR A 208 -6.31 -5.60 27.88
N LEU A 209 -5.13 -4.99 27.93
CA LEU A 209 -3.85 -5.55 27.53
C LEU A 209 -3.00 -5.74 28.76
N ASN A 210 -2.49 -6.95 29.02
CA ASN A 210 -1.67 -7.25 30.18
C ASN A 210 -0.34 -7.85 29.74
N GLY A 211 0.76 -7.27 30.20
CA GLY A 211 2.10 -7.71 29.84
C GLY A 211 3.18 -7.11 30.74
N HIS A 212 4.41 -7.49 30.50
CA HIS A 212 5.59 -7.03 31.22
C HIS A 212 6.76 -6.85 30.25
N ASP A 213 7.73 -6.03 30.61
CA ASP A 213 8.96 -5.83 29.82
C ASP A 213 8.73 -5.55 28.32
N ASN A 214 7.71 -4.74 27.99
CA ASN A 214 7.25 -4.45 26.62
C ASN A 214 6.77 -5.66 25.80
N ILE A 215 6.40 -6.73 26.46
CA ILE A 215 5.79 -7.93 25.86
C ILE A 215 4.38 -8.09 26.42
N LEU A 216 3.42 -8.26 25.52
CA LEU A 216 2.04 -8.59 25.86
C LEU A 216 1.93 -10.08 26.15
N ASP A 217 1.45 -10.45 27.32
CA ASP A 217 1.28 -11.85 27.74
C ASP A 217 -0.12 -12.36 27.45
N ASN A 218 -1.13 -11.54 27.69
CA ASN A 218 -2.52 -11.88 27.46
C ASN A 218 -3.39 -10.67 27.21
N ILE A 219 -4.58 -10.93 26.68
CA ILE A 219 -5.65 -9.95 26.57
C ILE A 219 -6.90 -10.42 27.30
N MET A 220 -7.64 -9.51 27.88
CA MET A 220 -9.00 -9.79 28.32
C MET A 220 -9.99 -9.32 27.27
N ILE A 221 -10.87 -10.23 26.86
CA ILE A 221 -11.96 -9.94 25.92
C ILE A 221 -13.30 -10.05 26.63
N LYS A 222 -14.25 -9.17 26.27
CA LYS A 222 -15.56 -9.13 26.88
C LYS A 222 -16.67 -9.22 25.84
N HIS A 223 -17.60 -10.12 26.06
CA HIS A 223 -18.76 -10.26 25.20
C HIS A 223 -19.70 -9.06 25.33
N LYS A 224 -20.14 -8.51 24.22
CA LYS A 224 -20.93 -7.26 24.19
C LYS A 224 -22.26 -7.36 24.92
N GLU A 225 -22.94 -8.51 24.81
CA GLU A 225 -24.27 -8.71 25.36
C GLU A 225 -24.23 -9.41 26.71
N THR A 226 -23.62 -10.59 26.78
CA THR A 226 -23.59 -11.41 28.01
C THR A 226 -22.69 -10.87 29.09
N LYS A 227 -21.75 -9.96 28.74
CA LYS A 227 -20.71 -9.39 29.62
C LYS A 227 -19.69 -10.44 30.13
N GLU A 228 -19.73 -11.64 29.60
CA GLU A 228 -18.72 -12.66 29.85
C GLU A 228 -17.33 -12.14 29.51
N VAL A 229 -16.37 -12.41 30.41
CA VAL A 229 -14.97 -12.01 30.26
C VAL A 229 -14.12 -13.26 30.12
N ILE A 230 -13.25 -13.28 29.13
CA ILE A 230 -12.32 -14.38 28.84
C ILE A 230 -10.90 -13.80 28.75
N THR A 231 -9.94 -14.48 29.36
CA THR A 231 -8.52 -14.17 29.21
C THR A 231 -7.93 -15.08 28.15
N LEU A 232 -7.21 -14.51 27.18
CA LEU A 232 -6.51 -15.23 26.13
C LEU A 232 -5.01 -14.99 26.25
N ASP A 233 -4.27 -16.02 26.63
CA ASP A 233 -2.82 -16.00 26.63
C ASP A 233 -2.31 -16.04 25.17
N LEU A 234 -1.24 -15.31 24.88
CA LEU A 234 -0.70 -15.19 23.53
C LEU A 234 0.79 -14.87 23.52
N ASP A 235 1.44 -15.28 22.44
CA ASP A 235 2.79 -14.84 22.11
C ASP A 235 2.77 -13.62 21.17
N TYR A 236 1.74 -13.51 20.30
CA TYR A 236 1.57 -12.39 19.37
C TYR A 236 0.09 -11.99 19.22
N LEU A 237 -0.14 -10.69 19.19
CA LEU A 237 -1.44 -10.10 18.86
C LEU A 237 -1.37 -9.47 17.46
N ILE A 238 -2.19 -9.95 16.53
CA ILE A 238 -2.26 -9.41 15.16
C ILE A 238 -3.53 -8.57 15.02
N VAL A 239 -3.37 -7.30 14.70
CA VAL A 239 -4.50 -6.35 14.61
C VAL A 239 -4.89 -6.12 13.16
N ASN A 240 -6.03 -6.65 12.74
CA ASN A 240 -6.60 -6.53 11.40
C ASN A 240 -7.92 -5.74 11.41
N TYR A 241 -7.91 -4.54 12.01
CA TYR A 241 -9.06 -3.62 12.02
C TYR A 241 -9.21 -2.81 10.74
N GLY A 242 -8.33 -3.07 9.76
CA GLY A 242 -8.19 -2.28 8.54
C GLY A 242 -7.33 -1.03 8.76
N ASN A 243 -7.23 -0.24 7.71
CA ASN A 243 -6.40 0.96 7.73
C ASN A 243 -7.25 2.23 7.69
N VAL A 244 -6.71 3.30 8.21
CA VAL A 244 -7.16 4.67 7.96
C VAL A 244 -6.30 5.21 6.85
N THR A 245 -6.92 5.65 5.77
CA THR A 245 -6.22 6.35 4.70
C THR A 245 -6.30 7.84 4.97
N LYS A 246 -5.16 8.48 5.15
CA LYS A 246 -5.04 9.93 5.15
C LYS A 246 -4.85 10.34 3.70
N VAL A 247 -5.89 10.91 3.10
CA VAL A 247 -5.78 11.46 1.74
C VAL A 247 -4.66 12.49 1.74
N ALA A 248 -3.71 12.32 0.82
CA ALA A 248 -2.59 13.24 0.70
C ALA A 248 -3.12 14.68 0.51
N ASN A 249 -2.68 15.57 1.40
CA ASN A 249 -2.98 16.98 1.33
C ASN A 249 -1.70 17.72 0.95
N PHE A 250 -1.71 18.33 -0.20
CA PHE A 250 -0.55 19.03 -0.74
C PHE A 250 -0.60 20.55 -0.49
N GLY A 251 -1.12 20.95 0.66
CA GLY A 251 -1.18 22.36 1.06
C GLY A 251 -2.25 23.15 0.30
N SER A 252 -1.88 24.30 -0.25
CA SER A 252 -2.80 25.21 -0.96
C SER A 252 -3.15 24.79 -2.39
N LEU A 253 -2.61 23.66 -2.86
CA LEU A 253 -2.82 23.19 -4.23
C LEU A 253 -4.25 22.65 -4.40
N ALA A 254 -5.08 23.37 -5.17
CA ALA A 254 -6.49 23.06 -5.37
C ALA A 254 -6.69 21.95 -6.43
N LEU A 255 -6.25 20.72 -6.11
CA LEU A 255 -6.52 19.56 -6.95
C LEU A 255 -7.97 19.12 -6.81
N GLU A 256 -8.66 18.98 -7.93
CA GLU A 256 -10.04 18.48 -7.97
C GLU A 256 -10.08 16.99 -7.61
N LYS A 257 -11.00 16.64 -6.70
CA LYS A 257 -11.18 15.29 -6.18
C LYS A 257 -12.65 14.93 -6.14
N GLU A 258 -12.94 13.66 -6.41
CA GLU A 258 -14.17 12.99 -6.04
C GLU A 258 -13.95 12.10 -4.81
N GLU A 259 -15.02 11.48 -4.29
CA GLU A 259 -15.01 10.65 -3.08
C GLU A 259 -13.87 9.61 -3.05
N PHE A 260 -13.43 9.13 -4.22
CA PHE A 260 -12.50 8.00 -4.34
C PHE A 260 -11.23 8.30 -5.13
N GLY A 261 -10.88 9.55 -5.43
CA GLY A 261 -9.64 9.86 -6.15
C GLY A 261 -9.60 11.23 -6.82
N TYR A 262 -8.45 11.54 -7.42
CA TYR A 262 -8.28 12.76 -8.22
C TYR A 262 -9.05 12.65 -9.53
N ILE A 263 -9.64 13.77 -9.96
CA ILE A 263 -10.27 13.90 -11.28
C ILE A 263 -9.18 14.12 -12.30
N VAL A 264 -9.20 13.34 -13.38
CA VAL A 264 -8.23 13.45 -14.48
C VAL A 264 -8.92 13.38 -15.82
N ASN A 265 -8.27 13.96 -16.83
CA ASN A 265 -8.69 13.85 -18.22
C ASN A 265 -8.27 12.48 -18.84
N ARG A 266 -8.49 12.31 -20.16
CA ARG A 266 -8.19 11.03 -20.86
C ARG A 266 -6.71 10.69 -20.96
N VAL A 267 -5.82 11.65 -20.68
CA VAL A 267 -4.36 11.45 -20.64
C VAL A 267 -3.80 11.47 -19.22
N PHE A 268 -4.70 11.33 -18.23
CA PHE A 268 -4.39 11.28 -16.81
C PHE A 268 -3.81 12.56 -16.22
N GLU A 269 -4.03 13.72 -16.85
CA GLU A 269 -3.70 15.03 -16.33
C GLU A 269 -4.82 15.55 -15.43
N THR A 270 -4.47 16.16 -14.31
CA THR A 270 -5.41 16.79 -13.37
C THR A 270 -5.91 18.15 -13.89
N ASN A 271 -6.69 18.86 -13.08
CA ASN A 271 -7.07 20.24 -13.34
C ASN A 271 -5.89 21.25 -13.26
N ILE A 272 -4.70 20.80 -12.83
CA ILE A 272 -3.49 21.62 -12.76
C ILE A 272 -2.49 21.13 -13.80
N ASP A 273 -2.22 21.99 -14.76
CA ASP A 273 -1.31 21.75 -15.88
C ASP A 273 0.09 21.32 -15.38
N GLY A 274 0.58 20.19 -15.88
CA GLY A 274 1.84 19.56 -15.47
C GLY A 274 1.74 18.60 -14.26
N ILE A 275 0.53 18.42 -13.67
CA ILE A 275 0.28 17.44 -12.63
C ILE A 275 -0.62 16.34 -13.17
N TYR A 276 -0.14 15.10 -13.04
CA TYR A 276 -0.80 13.88 -13.50
C TYR A 276 -1.08 12.95 -12.32
N ALA A 277 -2.03 12.01 -12.50
CA ALA A 277 -2.29 10.98 -11.51
C ALA A 277 -2.69 9.67 -12.19
N CYS A 278 -2.31 8.53 -11.60
CA CYS A 278 -2.72 7.21 -12.09
C CYS A 278 -2.76 6.16 -10.97
N GLY A 279 -3.15 4.95 -11.31
CA GLY A 279 -3.36 3.88 -10.32
C GLY A 279 -4.56 4.16 -9.42
N ASN A 280 -4.53 3.68 -8.19
CA ASN A 280 -5.64 3.88 -7.25
C ASN A 280 -5.75 5.32 -6.72
N ALA A 281 -4.85 6.23 -7.11
CA ALA A 281 -4.96 7.66 -6.82
C ALA A 281 -6.10 8.34 -7.62
N ILE A 282 -6.57 7.72 -8.70
CA ILE A 282 -7.67 8.23 -9.53
C ILE A 282 -8.86 7.27 -9.53
N ASN A 283 -10.03 7.81 -9.87
CA ASN A 283 -11.22 7.01 -10.12
C ASN A 283 -11.91 7.50 -11.41
N TYR A 284 -12.47 6.58 -12.18
CA TYR A 284 -13.34 6.85 -13.31
C TYR A 284 -14.34 5.71 -13.47
N GLN A 285 -15.44 5.96 -14.18
CA GLN A 285 -16.52 5.01 -14.33
C GLN A 285 -16.01 3.65 -14.87
N GLY A 286 -16.28 2.58 -14.12
CA GLY A 286 -15.90 1.22 -14.48
C GLY A 286 -14.49 0.82 -14.10
N LYS A 287 -13.69 1.68 -13.45
CA LYS A 287 -12.35 1.34 -12.99
C LYS A 287 -12.40 0.42 -11.76
N PRO A 288 -11.91 -0.83 -11.87
CA PRO A 288 -11.68 -1.64 -10.67
C PRO A 288 -10.44 -1.17 -9.92
N LYS A 289 -10.46 -1.22 -8.59
CA LYS A 289 -9.31 -0.88 -7.74
C LYS A 289 -8.31 -2.04 -7.67
N LEU A 290 -7.71 -2.37 -8.83
CA LEU A 290 -6.71 -3.42 -8.99
C LEU A 290 -5.37 -2.82 -9.43
N ILE A 291 -4.30 -3.61 -9.34
CA ILE A 291 -2.95 -3.22 -9.75
C ILE A 291 -2.88 -3.07 -11.28
N THR A 292 -3.44 -4.03 -12.00
CA THR A 292 -3.35 -4.15 -13.47
C THR A 292 -3.83 -2.91 -14.23
N PRO A 293 -4.99 -2.30 -13.94
CA PRO A 293 -5.38 -1.04 -14.59
C PRO A 293 -4.36 0.08 -14.36
N GLY A 294 -3.85 0.20 -13.13
CA GLY A 294 -2.84 1.21 -12.82
C GLY A 294 -1.54 1.04 -13.59
N LEU A 295 -1.08 -0.21 -13.80
CA LEU A 295 0.09 -0.47 -14.63
C LEU A 295 -0.18 -0.13 -16.10
N GLY A 296 -1.39 -0.42 -16.61
CA GLY A 296 -1.79 -0.07 -17.98
C GLY A 296 -1.89 1.44 -18.23
N GLU A 297 -2.16 2.24 -17.20
CA GLU A 297 -2.23 3.70 -17.29
C GLU A 297 -0.83 4.34 -17.41
N VAL A 298 0.20 3.72 -16.87
CA VAL A 298 1.57 4.25 -16.82
C VAL A 298 2.14 4.62 -18.20
N PRO A 299 2.11 3.77 -19.23
CA PRO A 299 2.63 4.15 -20.54
C PRO A 299 1.93 5.36 -21.15
N ILE A 300 0.63 5.51 -20.91
CA ILE A 300 -0.15 6.65 -21.43
C ILE A 300 0.31 7.93 -20.74
N VAL A 301 0.33 7.94 -19.40
CA VAL A 301 0.67 9.14 -18.65
C VAL A 301 2.12 9.57 -18.87
N ILE A 302 3.08 8.64 -18.87
CA ILE A 302 4.50 8.97 -19.04
C ILE A 302 4.78 9.51 -20.46
N ASN A 303 4.13 8.95 -21.49
CA ASN A 303 4.26 9.51 -22.85
C ASN A 303 3.68 10.93 -22.95
N ASN A 304 2.58 11.23 -22.25
CA ASN A 304 2.04 12.59 -22.20
C ASN A 304 2.94 13.55 -21.42
N ILE A 305 3.51 13.12 -20.30
CA ILE A 305 4.52 13.90 -19.54
C ILE A 305 5.74 14.20 -20.44
N LYS A 306 6.24 13.20 -21.18
CA LYS A 306 7.37 13.42 -22.10
C LYS A 306 7.03 14.46 -23.16
N GLY A 307 5.83 14.38 -23.76
CA GLY A 307 5.36 15.36 -24.74
C GLY A 307 5.09 16.75 -24.17
N TYR A 308 4.77 16.87 -22.86
CA TYR A 308 4.65 18.14 -22.16
C TYR A 308 6.03 18.81 -21.96
N ILE A 309 7.03 18.03 -21.57
CA ILE A 309 8.40 18.51 -21.30
C ILE A 309 9.15 18.79 -22.60
N ASP A 310 8.95 17.93 -23.60
CA ASP A 310 9.62 17.97 -24.91
C ASP A 310 8.57 17.81 -26.03
N PRO A 311 7.96 18.92 -26.49
CA PRO A 311 6.91 18.91 -27.52
C PRO A 311 7.33 18.26 -28.84
N GLU A 312 8.61 18.28 -29.19
CA GLU A 312 9.14 17.65 -30.42
C GLU A 312 9.10 16.11 -30.33
N SER A 313 9.05 15.57 -29.11
CA SER A 313 8.97 14.11 -28.89
C SER A 313 7.55 13.54 -29.00
N LYS A 314 6.51 14.37 -29.10
CA LYS A 314 5.09 13.94 -29.09
C LYS A 314 4.73 12.89 -30.14
N ASN A 315 5.40 12.91 -31.29
CA ASN A 315 5.11 12.03 -32.42
C ASN A 315 5.92 10.72 -32.41
N LYS A 316 6.78 10.50 -31.40
CA LYS A 316 7.60 9.29 -31.30
C LYS A 316 6.92 8.30 -30.38
N ILE A 317 6.12 7.39 -30.95
CA ILE A 317 5.60 6.24 -30.19
C ILE A 317 6.78 5.34 -29.85
N PHE A 318 6.98 5.09 -28.57
CA PHE A 318 8.01 4.18 -28.10
C PHE A 318 7.46 2.76 -28.03
N TYR A 319 8.02 1.89 -28.87
CA TYR A 319 7.81 0.45 -28.78
C TYR A 319 9.09 -0.20 -28.22
N SER A 320 9.00 -0.82 -27.05
CA SER A 320 10.17 -1.47 -26.41
C SER A 320 10.79 -2.56 -27.29
N SER A 321 9.98 -3.22 -28.12
CA SER A 321 10.42 -4.24 -29.09
C SER A 321 11.18 -3.67 -30.31
N ALA A 322 11.17 -2.36 -30.53
CA ALA A 322 11.85 -1.70 -31.64
C ALA A 322 13.24 -1.15 -31.26
N SER A 323 13.65 -1.27 -30.01
CA SER A 323 14.97 -0.79 -29.55
C SER A 323 15.91 -1.95 -29.29
N ASP A 324 16.91 -2.15 -30.15
CA ASP A 324 18.00 -3.13 -29.97
C ASP A 324 18.87 -2.86 -28.72
N ASN A 325 18.59 -1.81 -27.96
CA ASN A 325 19.39 -1.32 -26.82
C ASN A 325 18.74 -1.56 -25.45
N VAL A 326 17.64 -2.31 -25.35
CA VAL A 326 16.93 -2.50 -24.06
C VAL A 326 17.52 -3.64 -23.22
N VAL A 327 18.37 -4.48 -23.82
CA VAL A 327 19.05 -5.57 -23.11
C VAL A 327 20.54 -5.52 -23.43
N LYS A 328 21.28 -4.79 -22.65
CA LYS A 328 22.71 -5.02 -22.40
C LYS A 328 22.99 -4.91 -20.92
#